data_4cd1b273b3c7a9c1a49afc4d99ba8e30
#
_entry.id   4cd1b273b3c7a9c1a49afc4d99ba8e30
#
_cell.length_a   1.000
_cell.length_b   1.000
_cell.length_c   1.000
_cell.angle_alpha   90.00
_cell.angle_beta   90.00
_cell.angle_gamma   90.00
#
_symmetry.space_group_name_H-M   'P 1'
#
loop_
_entity.id
_entity.type
_entity.pdbx_description
1 polymer ?
#
loop_
_entity_poly.entity_id
_entity_poly.type
_entity_poly.pdbx_seq_one_letter_code
_entity_poly.pdbx_strand_id
1 'polypeptide(L)'
;MADAGTVLQRGLSTRHIRFIALGSAIGTGLFYGSAAAIQRAGPSVLLAYLIGGAAIYLTMRALGEMAVRTPVSGSFGHYASSYLGRFAGFLTGWSYAFSMLMVCLADVTAFGVYMGLWFPDTPRWIWVPVSYTHL
;
A
#
# COMPACT_ATOMS: atom_id res chain seq x y z
N MET A 1 18.97 -32.98 7.82
CA MET A 1 19.11 -31.52 7.64
C MET A 1 17.77 -30.92 8.02
N ALA A 2 17.70 -30.32 9.21
CA ALA A 2 16.47 -29.74 9.72
C ALA A 2 16.05 -28.54 8.88
N ASP A 3 14.84 -28.58 8.42
CA ASP A 3 14.17 -27.54 7.68
C ASP A 3 14.16 -26.25 8.54
N ALA A 4 15.01 -25.29 8.17
CA ALA A 4 14.99 -23.95 8.75
C ALA A 4 13.79 -23.20 8.16
N GLY A 5 12.57 -23.76 8.37
CA GLY A 5 11.32 -23.10 8.10
C GLY A 5 11.35 -21.75 8.82
N THR A 6 11.23 -20.68 8.09
CA THR A 6 11.15 -19.31 8.59
C THR A 6 10.01 -19.21 9.60
N VAL A 7 10.33 -19.47 10.87
CA VAL A 7 9.38 -19.27 11.97
C VAL A 7 9.16 -17.77 12.09
N LEU A 8 7.97 -17.33 11.71
CA LEU A 8 7.57 -15.93 11.85
C LEU A 8 7.67 -15.52 13.33
N GLN A 9 8.55 -14.58 13.62
CA GLN A 9 8.74 -14.10 14.98
C GLN A 9 7.71 -13.02 15.32
N ARG A 10 7.04 -13.16 16.47
CA ARG A 10 6.11 -12.14 16.99
C ARG A 10 6.91 -11.05 17.71
N GLY A 11 7.48 -10.11 16.94
CA GLY A 11 8.23 -8.97 17.48
C GLY A 11 7.43 -7.67 17.58
N LEU A 12 6.26 -7.59 16.95
CA LEU A 12 5.45 -6.36 16.90
C LEU A 12 4.30 -6.40 17.90
N SER A 13 4.15 -5.35 18.69
CA SER A 13 2.96 -5.15 19.54
C SER A 13 1.76 -4.70 18.69
N THR A 14 0.54 -4.90 19.20
CA THR A 14 -0.70 -4.43 18.56
C THR A 14 -0.66 -2.92 18.25
N ARG A 15 -0.02 -2.14 19.12
CA ARG A 15 0.16 -0.70 18.93
C ARG A 15 1.01 -0.41 17.69
N HIS A 16 2.15 -1.08 17.54
CA HIS A 16 3.02 -0.92 16.38
C HIS A 16 2.28 -1.27 15.08
N ILE A 17 1.55 -2.37 15.06
CA ILE A 17 0.77 -2.80 13.88
C ILE A 17 -0.28 -1.75 13.50
N ARG A 18 -1.01 -1.20 14.48
CA ARG A 18 -2.01 -0.16 14.23
C ARG A 18 -1.42 1.11 13.64
N PHE A 19 -0.28 1.60 14.17
CA PHE A 19 0.37 2.79 13.65
C PHE A 19 0.95 2.59 12.25
N ILE A 20 1.55 1.42 11.98
CA ILE A 20 2.04 1.06 10.65
C ILE A 20 0.88 1.01 9.65
N ALA A 21 -0.24 0.37 10.03
CA ALA A 21 -1.42 0.27 9.16
C ALA A 21 -2.04 1.64 8.87
N LEU A 22 -2.15 2.53 9.86
CA LEU A 22 -2.65 3.89 9.67
C LEU A 22 -1.72 4.70 8.78
N GLY A 23 -0.41 4.68 9.04
CA GLY A 23 0.58 5.39 8.23
C GLY A 23 0.59 4.92 6.77
N SER A 24 0.52 3.61 6.55
CA SER A 24 0.45 3.02 5.22
C SER A 24 -0.86 3.35 4.48
N ALA A 25 -1.98 3.44 5.19
CA ALA A 25 -3.28 3.76 4.58
C ALA A 25 -3.42 5.24 4.19
N ILE A 26 -2.80 6.14 4.94
CA ILE A 26 -2.88 7.58 4.68
C ILE A 26 -2.16 7.95 3.38
N GLY A 27 -0.91 7.56 3.20
CA GLY A 27 -0.14 7.75 1.96
C GLY A 27 -0.30 9.10 1.25
N THR A 28 0.37 9.26 0.13
CA THR A 28 0.25 10.44 -0.75
C THR A 28 -1.11 10.52 -1.44
N GLY A 29 -1.78 9.39 -1.62
CA GLY A 29 -3.09 9.31 -2.25
C GLY A 29 -4.16 10.13 -1.53
N LEU A 30 -4.14 10.15 -0.18
CA LEU A 30 -5.10 10.92 0.59
C LEU A 30 -4.90 12.44 0.43
N PHE A 31 -3.67 12.91 0.46
CA PHE A 31 -3.40 14.36 0.43
C PHE A 31 -3.32 14.92 -0.99
N TYR A 32 -2.63 14.26 -1.89
CA TYR A 32 -2.42 14.73 -3.25
C TYR A 32 -3.52 14.26 -4.22
N GLY A 33 -3.85 12.97 -4.19
CA GLY A 33 -4.82 12.38 -5.11
C GLY A 33 -6.27 12.77 -4.84
N SER A 34 -6.63 13.02 -3.57
CA SER A 34 -8.00 13.37 -3.19
C SER A 34 -8.43 14.75 -3.71
N ALA A 35 -7.51 15.70 -3.88
CA ALA A 35 -7.82 17.05 -4.32
C ALA A 35 -8.55 17.06 -5.67
N ALA A 36 -8.04 16.31 -6.67
CA ALA A 36 -8.67 16.20 -7.98
C ALA A 36 -10.03 15.48 -7.93
N ALA A 37 -10.17 14.48 -7.06
CA ALA A 37 -11.42 13.75 -6.85
C ALA A 37 -12.49 14.66 -6.24
N ILE A 38 -12.14 15.45 -5.23
CA ILE A 38 -13.04 16.41 -4.58
C ILE A 38 -13.48 17.50 -5.56
N GLN A 39 -12.56 18.04 -6.36
CA GLN A 39 -12.89 19.06 -7.35
C GLN A 39 -13.86 18.56 -8.42
N ARG A 40 -13.76 17.29 -8.83
CA ARG A 40 -14.63 16.72 -9.88
C ARG A 40 -15.97 16.22 -9.34
N ALA A 41 -15.96 15.57 -8.20
CA ALA A 41 -17.13 14.87 -7.65
C ALA A 41 -17.85 15.68 -6.56
N GLY A 42 -17.23 16.73 -6.00
CA GLY A 42 -17.82 17.49 -4.91
C GLY A 42 -18.18 16.60 -3.71
N PRO A 43 -19.30 16.86 -3.01
CA PRO A 43 -19.71 16.08 -1.83
C PRO A 43 -19.97 14.60 -2.12
N SER A 44 -20.25 14.22 -3.38
CA SER A 44 -20.50 12.82 -3.76
C SER A 44 -19.26 11.92 -3.62
N VAL A 45 -18.07 12.49 -3.49
CA VAL A 45 -16.84 11.76 -3.17
C VAL A 45 -16.98 10.94 -1.88
N LEU A 46 -17.78 11.41 -0.91
CA LEU A 46 -18.03 10.67 0.34
C LEU A 46 -18.70 9.32 0.10
N LEU A 47 -19.64 9.24 -0.84
CA LEU A 47 -20.27 7.97 -1.21
C LEU A 47 -19.28 7.00 -1.85
N ALA A 48 -18.41 7.50 -2.72
CA ALA A 48 -17.35 6.69 -3.33
C ALA A 48 -16.39 6.13 -2.27
N TYR A 49 -15.97 6.95 -1.32
CA TYR A 49 -15.12 6.50 -0.21
C TYR A 49 -15.83 5.52 0.73
N LEU A 50 -17.12 5.70 0.98
CA LEU A 50 -17.89 4.79 1.81
C LEU A 50 -18.04 3.40 1.16
N ILE A 51 -18.37 3.37 -0.12
CA ILE A 51 -18.49 2.11 -0.88
C ILE A 51 -17.11 1.43 -1.01
N GLY A 52 -16.09 2.17 -1.41
CA GLY A 52 -14.72 1.66 -1.52
C GLY A 52 -14.18 1.18 -0.17
N GLY A 53 -14.39 1.95 0.89
CA GLY A 53 -14.00 1.59 2.24
C GLY A 53 -14.67 0.32 2.75
N ALA A 54 -15.96 0.15 2.48
CA ALA A 54 -16.68 -1.09 2.81
C ALA A 54 -16.11 -2.30 2.06
N ALA A 55 -15.84 -2.16 0.78
CA ALA A 55 -15.22 -3.22 -0.03
C ALA A 55 -13.83 -3.60 0.49
N ILE A 56 -12.99 -2.61 0.79
CA ILE A 56 -11.66 -2.83 1.37
C ILE A 56 -11.78 -3.50 2.74
N TYR A 57 -12.69 -3.06 3.59
CA TYR A 57 -12.91 -3.66 4.91
C TYR A 57 -13.25 -5.14 4.81
N LEU A 58 -14.17 -5.53 3.92
CA LEU A 58 -14.53 -6.93 3.71
C LEU A 58 -13.36 -7.76 3.20
N THR A 59 -12.61 -7.22 2.25
CA THR A 59 -11.42 -7.89 1.70
C THR A 59 -10.34 -8.09 2.77
N MET A 60 -10.05 -7.05 3.56
CA MET A 60 -9.04 -7.12 4.62
C MET A 60 -9.47 -8.04 5.76
N ARG A 61 -10.76 -8.11 6.07
CA ARG A 61 -11.30 -9.05 7.04
C ARG A 61 -11.11 -10.49 6.56
N ALA A 62 -11.48 -10.79 5.32
CA ALA A 62 -11.29 -12.13 4.75
C ALA A 62 -9.80 -12.53 4.72
N LEU A 63 -8.92 -11.60 4.35
CA LEU A 63 -7.47 -11.83 4.38
C LEU A 63 -6.97 -12.10 5.81
N GLY A 64 -7.46 -11.35 6.79
CA GLY A 64 -7.12 -11.55 8.20
C GLY A 64 -7.52 -12.92 8.72
N GLU A 65 -8.69 -13.41 8.34
CA GLU A 65 -9.15 -14.76 8.70
C GLU A 65 -8.26 -15.85 8.09
N MET A 66 -7.83 -15.70 6.85
CA MET A 66 -6.87 -16.61 6.20
C MET A 66 -5.50 -16.55 6.89
N ALA A 67 -5.01 -15.37 7.22
CA ALA A 67 -3.72 -15.16 7.87
C ALA A 67 -3.65 -15.76 9.28
N VAL A 68 -4.76 -15.76 10.02
CA VAL A 68 -4.85 -16.41 11.35
C VAL A 68 -4.82 -17.93 11.22
N ARG A 69 -5.47 -18.47 10.19
CA ARG A 69 -5.52 -19.93 9.97
C ARG A 69 -4.20 -20.48 9.44
N THR A 70 -3.58 -19.76 8.52
CA THR A 70 -2.36 -20.20 7.82
C THR A 70 -1.39 -19.04 7.71
N PRO A 71 -0.60 -18.74 8.76
CA PRO A 71 0.35 -17.65 8.76
C PRO A 71 1.52 -17.98 7.83
N VAL A 72 1.59 -17.31 6.69
CA VAL A 72 2.64 -17.49 5.68
C VAL A 72 3.21 -16.15 5.22
N SER A 73 4.47 -16.15 4.82
CA SER A 73 5.06 -15.05 4.08
C SER A 73 4.52 -15.06 2.65
N GLY A 74 4.32 -13.87 2.05
CA GLY A 74 3.80 -13.75 0.69
C GLY A 74 2.28 -13.57 0.58
N SER A 75 1.55 -13.61 1.71
CA SER A 75 0.16 -13.20 1.89
C SER A 75 -0.74 -13.38 0.65
N PHE A 76 -1.06 -12.30 -0.08
CA PHE A 76 -2.00 -12.33 -1.22
C PHE A 76 -1.65 -13.36 -2.29
N GLY A 77 -0.38 -13.40 -2.74
CA GLY A 77 0.07 -14.33 -3.77
C GLY A 77 0.01 -15.78 -3.32
N HIS A 78 0.36 -16.05 -2.06
CA HIS A 78 0.30 -17.40 -1.50
C HIS A 78 -1.14 -17.90 -1.39
N TYR A 79 -2.06 -17.09 -0.82
CA TYR A 79 -3.46 -17.48 -0.70
C TYR A 79 -4.14 -17.64 -2.07
N ALA A 80 -3.87 -16.72 -3.01
CA ALA A 80 -4.37 -16.86 -4.37
C ALA A 80 -3.88 -18.15 -5.04
N SER A 81 -2.60 -18.50 -4.86
CA SER A 81 -2.05 -19.75 -5.38
C SER A 81 -2.68 -20.99 -4.76
N SER A 82 -2.93 -20.95 -3.45
CA SER A 82 -3.46 -22.09 -2.70
C SER A 82 -4.93 -22.38 -2.98
N TYR A 83 -5.74 -21.31 -3.12
CA TYR A 83 -7.20 -21.45 -3.27
C TYR A 83 -7.69 -21.35 -4.71
N LEU A 84 -7.02 -20.58 -5.56
CA LEU A 84 -7.43 -20.31 -6.95
C LEU A 84 -6.46 -20.93 -7.98
N GLY A 85 -5.36 -21.49 -7.52
CA GLY A 85 -4.37 -22.16 -8.37
C GLY A 85 -3.17 -21.29 -8.75
N ARG A 86 -2.15 -21.94 -9.34
CA ARG A 86 -0.82 -21.34 -9.61
C ARG A 86 -0.87 -20.09 -10.49
N PHE A 87 -1.77 -20.08 -11.48
CA PHE A 87 -1.91 -18.93 -12.37
C PHE A 87 -2.44 -17.70 -11.64
N ALA A 88 -3.45 -17.87 -10.78
CA ALA A 88 -3.97 -16.79 -9.95
C ALA A 88 -2.92 -16.24 -8.97
N GLY A 89 -2.14 -17.12 -8.36
CA GLY A 89 -1.03 -16.70 -7.50
C GLY A 89 0.05 -15.91 -8.24
N PHE A 90 0.42 -16.36 -9.43
CA PHE A 90 1.37 -15.64 -10.30
C PHE A 90 0.84 -14.24 -10.67
N LEU A 91 -0.41 -14.17 -11.16
CA LEU A 91 -1.03 -12.91 -11.56
C LEU A 91 -1.15 -11.93 -10.38
N THR A 92 -1.58 -12.41 -9.21
CA THR A 92 -1.71 -11.60 -8.00
C THR A 92 -0.35 -11.08 -7.53
N GLY A 93 0.67 -11.94 -7.51
CA GLY A 93 2.02 -11.57 -7.11
C GLY A 93 2.62 -10.50 -8.01
N TRP A 94 2.52 -10.66 -9.32
CA TRP A 94 3.01 -9.68 -10.29
C TRP A 94 2.22 -8.37 -10.25
N SER A 95 0.89 -8.44 -10.11
CA SER A 95 0.05 -7.25 -9.98
C SER A 95 0.41 -6.46 -8.72
N TYR A 96 0.69 -7.15 -7.62
CA TYR A 96 1.14 -6.51 -6.38
C TYR A 96 2.51 -5.85 -6.54
N ALA A 97 3.48 -6.55 -7.13
CA ALA A 97 4.81 -6.00 -7.38
C ALA A 97 4.76 -4.75 -8.28
N PHE A 98 3.96 -4.82 -9.35
CA PHE A 98 3.74 -3.68 -10.23
C PHE A 98 3.08 -2.50 -9.51
N SER A 99 2.06 -2.78 -8.69
CA SER A 99 1.39 -1.75 -7.89
C SER A 99 2.36 -1.06 -6.93
N MET A 100 3.24 -1.80 -6.25
CA MET A 100 4.25 -1.23 -5.36
C MET A 100 5.23 -0.32 -6.11
N LEU A 101 5.64 -0.72 -7.30
CA LEU A 101 6.51 0.10 -8.15
C LEU A 101 5.82 1.41 -8.56
N MET A 102 4.54 1.35 -8.94
CA MET A 102 3.76 2.54 -9.29
C MET A 102 3.55 3.47 -8.10
N VAL A 103 3.30 2.92 -6.90
CA VAL A 103 3.18 3.70 -5.65
C VAL A 103 4.50 4.40 -5.35
N CYS A 104 5.63 3.71 -5.45
CA CYS A 104 6.95 4.31 -5.24
C CYS A 104 7.20 5.49 -6.18
N LEU A 105 6.89 5.34 -7.48
CA LEU A 105 7.01 6.43 -8.45
C LEU A 105 6.09 7.61 -8.13
N ALA A 106 4.87 7.33 -7.69
CA ALA A 106 3.91 8.35 -7.28
C ALA A 106 4.40 9.11 -6.05
N ASP A 107 4.95 8.42 -5.06
CA ASP A 107 5.47 9.02 -3.83
C ASP A 107 6.67 9.93 -4.09
N VAL A 108 7.62 9.49 -4.91
CA VAL A 108 8.77 10.31 -5.34
C VAL A 108 8.31 11.56 -6.09
N THR A 109 7.30 11.42 -6.96
CA THR A 109 6.74 12.55 -7.71
C THR A 109 6.04 13.54 -6.78
N ALA A 110 5.22 13.03 -5.85
CA ALA A 110 4.51 13.86 -4.87
C ALA A 110 5.48 14.59 -3.93
N PHE A 111 6.57 13.94 -3.52
CA PHE A 111 7.63 14.59 -2.75
C PHE A 111 8.19 15.81 -3.46
N GLY A 112 8.50 15.70 -4.76
CA GLY A 112 8.96 16.84 -5.57
C GLY A 112 7.94 17.98 -5.65
N VAL A 113 6.64 17.66 -5.66
CA VAL A 113 5.56 18.68 -5.63
C VAL A 113 5.50 19.37 -4.27
N TYR A 114 5.57 18.63 -3.17
CA TYR A 114 5.56 19.21 -1.81
C TYR A 114 6.78 20.08 -1.54
N MET A 115 7.96 19.66 -1.96
CA MET A 115 9.17 20.47 -1.81
C MET A 115 9.11 21.78 -2.58
N GLY A 116 8.36 21.84 -3.69
CA GLY A 116 8.13 23.08 -4.42
C GLY A 116 7.33 24.14 -3.65
N LEU A 117 6.66 23.78 -2.53
CA LEU A 117 6.00 24.74 -1.65
C LEU A 117 7.00 25.53 -0.79
N TRP A 118 8.08 24.88 -0.38
CA TRP A 118 9.14 25.51 0.45
C TRP A 118 10.29 26.09 -0.40
N PHE A 119 10.54 25.50 -1.56
CA PHE A 119 11.64 25.86 -2.46
C PHE A 119 11.13 26.07 -3.88
N PRO A 120 10.38 27.16 -4.15
CA PRO A 120 9.73 27.38 -5.46
C PRO A 120 10.74 27.59 -6.60
N ASP A 121 11.91 28.11 -6.31
CA ASP A 121 12.96 28.39 -7.30
C ASP A 121 13.80 27.14 -7.66
N THR A 122 13.60 26.03 -6.95
CA THR A 122 14.38 24.82 -7.18
C THR A 122 13.68 23.90 -8.17
N PRO A 123 14.32 23.49 -9.26
CA PRO A 123 13.72 22.55 -10.21
C PRO A 123 13.32 21.23 -9.55
N ARG A 124 12.11 20.76 -9.84
CA ARG A 124 11.51 19.57 -9.18
C ARG A 124 12.33 18.29 -9.34
N TRP A 125 13.07 18.16 -10.44
CA TRP A 125 13.88 16.97 -10.70
C TRP A 125 15.02 16.76 -9.70
N ILE A 126 15.49 17.84 -9.04
CA ILE A 126 16.55 17.75 -8.00
C ILE A 126 16.05 16.93 -6.80
N TRP A 127 14.77 16.97 -6.49
CA TRP A 127 14.19 16.26 -5.35
C TRP A 127 14.05 14.75 -5.59
N VAL A 128 14.06 14.29 -6.85
CA VAL A 128 13.98 12.88 -7.19
C VAL A 128 15.17 12.08 -6.67
N PRO A 129 16.45 12.44 -6.96
CA PRO A 129 17.59 11.74 -6.38
C PRO A 129 17.70 11.90 -4.87
N VAL A 130 17.29 13.05 -4.30
CA VAL A 130 17.27 13.25 -2.85
C VAL A 130 16.31 12.27 -2.19
N SER A 131 15.10 12.13 -2.71
CA SER A 131 14.12 11.15 -2.23
C SER A 131 14.66 9.72 -2.34
N TYR A 132 15.27 9.36 -3.46
CA TYR A 132 15.79 8.03 -3.70
C TYR A 132 17.00 7.65 -2.80
N THR A 133 17.81 8.61 -2.42
CA THR A 133 18.99 8.37 -1.57
C THR A 133 18.66 8.33 -0.07
N HIS A 134 17.47 8.80 0.32
CA HIS A 134 17.03 8.86 1.73
C HIS A 134 15.85 7.92 2.05
N LEU A 135 15.35 7.14 1.08
CA LEU A 135 14.43 6.04 1.26
C LEU A 135 15.19 4.72 1.43
#